data_aadff0e42328539a061d6722f1b9f43f
#
_entry.id   aadff0e42328539a061d6722f1b9f43f
#
_cell.length_a   1.000
_cell.length_b   1.000
_cell.length_c   1.000
_cell.angle_alpha   90.00
_cell.angle_beta   90.00
_cell.angle_gamma   90.00
#
_symmetry.space_group_name_H-M   'P 1'
#
loop_
_entity.id
_entity.type
_entity.pdbx_description
1 polymer ?
#
loop_
_entity_poly.entity_id
_entity_poly.type
_entity_poly.pdbx_seq_one_letter_code
_entity_poly.pdbx_strand_id
1 'polypeptide(L)'
;MGRLMRGKVIYGTTLIGLFLFLFFYFWIPKHHIERIHHHRIKQVDAKSDLTGFKTHLPIISIDTKQQVIPLVTKEGGKYVKARDNINVDIELRDSPSRSHHLSEKPRIRTKGLISYRGNSSRYFDKKSLKVKFVTNKLKEKKHRLAGMPKESEWVLHGPFLDRTLLRNYLSYNIAGEIMSYAPNVRYCELFVNGEYQGVYLAVENIEQGEQRVPIEKSDKKLHKTPYIV
;
A
#
# COMPACT_ATOMS: atom_id res chain seq x y z
N MET A 1 20.36 -21.70 60.36
CA MET A 1 20.26 -20.32 59.88
C MET A 1 20.59 -20.13 58.38
N GLY A 2 21.50 -20.88 57.77
CA GLY A 2 21.87 -20.68 56.38
C GLY A 2 20.86 -21.12 55.30
N ARG A 3 19.93 -22.05 55.57
CA ARG A 3 18.93 -22.52 54.57
C ARG A 3 17.80 -21.51 54.34
N LEU A 4 17.37 -20.80 55.39
CA LEU A 4 16.31 -19.75 55.29
C LEU A 4 16.80 -18.51 54.53
N MET A 5 18.09 -18.14 54.65
CA MET A 5 18.65 -17.01 53.88
C MET A 5 18.79 -17.30 52.39
N ARG A 6 19.17 -18.53 52.03
CA ARG A 6 19.27 -18.96 50.62
C ARG A 6 17.90 -18.92 49.90
N GLY A 7 16.84 -19.35 50.55
CA GLY A 7 15.48 -19.28 49.99
C GLY A 7 15.04 -17.85 49.73
N LYS A 8 15.25 -16.92 50.66
CA LYS A 8 14.88 -15.51 50.50
C LYS A 8 15.65 -14.79 49.37
N VAL A 9 16.93 -15.16 49.17
CA VAL A 9 17.75 -14.62 48.05
C VAL A 9 17.25 -15.15 46.71
N ILE A 10 16.91 -16.42 46.61
CA ILE A 10 16.38 -17.03 45.36
C ILE A 10 15.03 -16.41 45.00
N TYR A 11 14.10 -16.24 45.96
CA TYR A 11 12.83 -15.59 45.70
C TYR A 11 12.98 -14.12 45.30
N GLY A 12 13.93 -13.39 45.90
CA GLY A 12 14.24 -12.01 45.52
C GLY A 12 14.77 -11.88 44.10
N THR A 13 15.68 -12.74 43.70
CA THR A 13 16.26 -12.72 42.33
C THR A 13 15.23 -13.12 41.26
N THR A 14 14.35 -14.09 41.54
CA THR A 14 13.28 -14.49 40.61
C THR A 14 12.23 -13.39 40.46
N LEU A 15 11.87 -12.69 41.55
CA LEU A 15 10.93 -11.55 41.49
C LEU A 15 11.51 -10.38 40.71
N ILE A 16 12.78 -10.05 40.91
CA ILE A 16 13.49 -9.02 40.13
C ILE A 16 13.56 -9.40 38.65
N GLY A 17 13.90 -10.66 38.35
CA GLY A 17 13.91 -11.17 36.97
C GLY A 17 12.55 -11.09 36.28
N LEU A 18 11.48 -11.45 36.99
CA LEU A 18 10.12 -11.33 36.48
C LEU A 18 9.70 -9.88 36.26
N PHE A 19 10.07 -9.00 37.20
CA PHE A 19 9.79 -7.56 37.07
C PHE A 19 10.52 -6.94 35.89
N LEU A 20 11.81 -7.25 35.69
CA LEU A 20 12.57 -6.80 34.54
C LEU A 20 12.01 -7.35 33.24
N PHE A 21 11.62 -8.63 33.20
CA PHE A 21 10.98 -9.24 32.03
C PHE A 21 9.66 -8.52 31.69
N LEU A 22 8.79 -8.28 32.66
CA LEU A 22 7.55 -7.54 32.46
C LEU A 22 7.82 -6.10 32.06
N PHE A 23 8.78 -5.43 32.70
CA PHE A 23 9.17 -4.08 32.34
C PHE A 23 9.65 -3.99 30.91
N PHE A 24 10.58 -4.86 30.47
CA PHE A 24 11.04 -4.91 29.09
C PHE A 24 9.92 -5.33 28.13
N TYR A 25 9.05 -6.26 28.50
CA TYR A 25 7.90 -6.69 27.69
C TYR A 25 6.91 -5.57 27.43
N PHE A 26 6.66 -4.70 28.40
CA PHE A 26 5.77 -3.54 28.23
C PHE A 26 6.49 -2.31 27.71
N TRP A 27 7.79 -2.19 27.90
CA TRP A 27 8.57 -1.01 27.52
C TRP A 27 9.27 -1.14 26.15
N ILE A 28 9.44 -2.35 25.63
CA ILE A 28 9.86 -2.51 24.23
C ILE A 28 8.72 -1.97 23.38
N PRO A 29 8.90 -0.86 22.66
CA PRO A 29 7.88 -0.37 21.77
C PRO A 29 7.63 -1.47 20.74
N LYS A 30 6.46 -2.13 20.85
CA LYS A 30 5.98 -2.96 19.78
C LYS A 30 5.79 -2.01 18.62
N HIS A 31 6.67 -2.03 17.65
CA HIS A 31 6.50 -1.34 16.38
C HIS A 31 5.32 -1.99 15.63
N HIS A 32 4.13 -1.84 16.20
CA HIS A 32 2.91 -2.06 15.47
C HIS A 32 2.80 -0.90 14.50
N ILE A 33 3.09 -1.16 13.24
CA ILE A 33 2.60 -0.32 12.17
C ILE A 33 1.09 -0.32 12.35
N GLU A 34 0.53 0.82 12.76
CA GLU A 34 -0.90 0.95 13.01
C GLU A 34 -1.64 0.63 11.71
N ARG A 35 -2.24 -0.57 11.67
CA ARG A 35 -3.04 -0.97 10.52
C ARG A 35 -4.35 -0.22 10.57
N ILE A 36 -4.58 0.56 9.54
CA ILE A 36 -5.83 1.30 9.41
C ILE A 36 -6.92 0.32 8.97
N HIS A 37 -7.49 -0.39 9.93
CA HIS A 37 -8.65 -1.27 9.72
C HIS A 37 -9.99 -0.53 9.81
N HIS A 38 -10.07 0.68 9.29
CA HIS A 38 -11.31 1.44 9.33
C HIS A 38 -12.30 0.95 8.26
N HIS A 39 -12.77 -0.28 8.42
CA HIS A 39 -13.89 -0.83 7.68
C HIS A 39 -15.23 -0.41 8.31
N ARG A 40 -15.48 0.88 8.43
CA ARG A 40 -16.85 1.30 8.66
C ARG A 40 -17.59 1.13 7.34
N ILE A 41 -18.33 0.01 7.23
CA ILE A 41 -19.37 -0.12 6.21
C ILE A 41 -20.39 0.96 6.56
N LYS A 42 -20.30 2.11 5.87
CA LYS A 42 -21.44 3.01 5.83
C LYS A 42 -22.49 2.29 5.00
N GLN A 43 -23.68 2.08 5.57
CA GLN A 43 -24.83 1.67 4.78
C GLN A 43 -24.97 2.68 3.65
N VAL A 44 -24.71 2.22 2.44
CA VAL A 44 -25.00 2.99 1.24
C VAL A 44 -26.51 3.04 1.15
N ASP A 45 -27.07 4.24 1.18
CA ASP A 45 -28.50 4.43 1.06
C ASP A 45 -28.94 3.86 -0.30
N ALA A 46 -29.72 2.77 -0.28
CA ALA A 46 -30.16 2.06 -1.49
C ALA A 46 -31.06 2.94 -2.42
N LYS A 47 -31.38 4.15 -1.99
CA LYS A 47 -32.12 5.17 -2.77
C LYS A 47 -31.22 6.16 -3.50
N SER A 48 -29.90 5.86 -3.65
CA SER A 48 -29.02 6.74 -4.42
C SER A 48 -29.47 6.76 -5.88
N ASP A 49 -29.73 7.96 -6.36
CA ASP A 49 -30.05 8.27 -7.75
C ASP A 49 -29.03 7.61 -8.69
N LEU A 50 -29.52 6.76 -9.62
CA LEU A 50 -28.71 6.03 -10.61
C LEU A 50 -28.22 6.94 -11.76
N THR A 51 -28.50 8.22 -11.75
CA THR A 51 -28.03 9.20 -12.74
C THR A 51 -26.58 9.61 -12.49
N GLY A 52 -25.65 8.68 -12.69
CA GLY A 52 -24.23 8.96 -12.60
C GLY A 52 -23.47 7.95 -11.72
N PHE A 53 -22.20 7.75 -12.01
CA PHE A 53 -21.36 6.87 -11.23
C PHE A 53 -21.14 7.41 -9.82
N LYS A 54 -21.57 6.65 -8.81
CA LYS A 54 -21.44 7.01 -7.40
C LYS A 54 -20.97 5.80 -6.60
N THR A 55 -19.94 5.95 -5.80
CA THR A 55 -19.33 4.90 -4.99
C THR A 55 -18.90 5.42 -3.62
N HIS A 56 -18.80 4.57 -2.64
CA HIS A 56 -18.18 4.87 -1.35
C HIS A 56 -16.67 4.58 -1.33
N LEU A 57 -16.16 3.96 -2.40
CA LEU A 57 -14.73 3.70 -2.54
C LEU A 57 -14.01 4.96 -3.06
N PRO A 58 -12.73 5.15 -2.72
CA PRO A 58 -11.90 6.17 -3.36
C PRO A 58 -11.88 6.00 -4.87
N ILE A 59 -11.97 7.10 -5.62
CA ILE A 59 -11.83 7.12 -7.07
C ILE A 59 -10.44 7.61 -7.44
N ILE A 60 -9.75 6.84 -8.27
CA ILE A 60 -8.49 7.19 -8.90
C ILE A 60 -8.74 7.39 -10.38
N SER A 61 -8.55 8.61 -10.89
CA SER A 61 -8.64 8.92 -12.31
C SER A 61 -7.27 9.22 -12.86
N ILE A 62 -6.91 8.56 -13.96
CA ILE A 62 -5.61 8.69 -14.65
C ILE A 62 -5.88 9.17 -16.06
N ASP A 63 -5.30 10.31 -16.43
CA ASP A 63 -5.25 10.79 -17.80
C ASP A 63 -3.87 10.54 -18.39
N THR A 64 -3.79 9.63 -19.35
CA THR A 64 -2.54 9.27 -20.04
C THR A 64 -2.17 10.28 -21.13
N LYS A 65 -2.99 11.28 -21.39
CA LYS A 65 -2.82 12.24 -22.51
C LYS A 65 -2.65 11.51 -23.85
N GLN A 66 -3.45 10.48 -24.04
CA GLN A 66 -3.44 9.60 -25.21
C GLN A 66 -2.15 8.78 -25.40
N GLN A 67 -1.25 8.80 -24.42
CA GLN A 67 -0.08 7.94 -24.45
C GLN A 67 -0.47 6.49 -24.18
N VAL A 68 0.13 5.57 -24.93
CA VAL A 68 -0.05 4.12 -24.73
C VAL A 68 0.96 3.64 -23.67
N ILE A 69 0.49 2.93 -22.65
CA ILE A 69 1.38 2.29 -21.68
C ILE A 69 2.07 1.12 -22.39
N PRO A 70 3.40 1.11 -22.51
CA PRO A 70 4.08 0.06 -23.24
C PRO A 70 4.01 -1.28 -22.49
N LEU A 71 3.63 -2.32 -23.20
CA LEU A 71 3.55 -3.69 -22.66
C LEU A 71 4.85 -4.45 -22.91
N VAL A 72 5.39 -4.32 -24.12
CA VAL A 72 6.64 -4.92 -24.56
C VAL A 72 7.47 -3.89 -25.33
N THR A 73 8.79 -4.03 -25.24
CA THR A 73 9.77 -3.29 -26.07
C THR A 73 10.58 -4.28 -26.89
N LYS A 74 11.29 -3.79 -27.90
CA LYS A 74 12.18 -4.60 -28.72
C LYS A 74 13.64 -4.26 -28.39
N GLU A 75 14.35 -5.21 -27.79
CA GLU A 75 15.76 -5.07 -27.40
C GLU A 75 16.58 -6.21 -28.08
N GLY A 76 17.64 -5.85 -28.78
CA GLY A 76 18.49 -6.84 -29.47
C GLY A 76 17.74 -7.77 -30.43
N GLY A 77 16.66 -7.30 -31.06
CA GLY A 77 15.83 -8.09 -31.96
C GLY A 77 14.76 -8.95 -31.29
N LYS A 78 14.75 -9.06 -29.96
CA LYS A 78 13.76 -9.85 -29.17
C LYS A 78 12.76 -8.94 -28.49
N TYR A 79 11.51 -9.41 -28.35
CA TYR A 79 10.50 -8.74 -27.54
C TYR A 79 10.75 -9.02 -26.06
N VAL A 80 10.95 -7.96 -25.30
CA VAL A 80 11.14 -8.02 -23.85
C VAL A 80 10.06 -7.22 -23.14
N LYS A 81 9.91 -7.47 -21.85
CA LYS A 81 8.98 -6.73 -21.01
C LYS A 81 9.35 -5.25 -20.98
N ALA A 82 8.45 -4.37 -21.42
CA ALA A 82 8.64 -2.93 -21.29
C ALA A 82 8.73 -2.51 -19.82
N ARG A 83 9.69 -1.68 -19.50
CA ARG A 83 9.91 -1.07 -18.18
C ARG A 83 9.66 0.43 -18.17
N ASP A 84 9.39 0.98 -19.35
CA ASP A 84 9.21 2.41 -19.55
C ASP A 84 7.96 2.90 -18.83
N ASN A 85 8.08 4.06 -18.22
CA ASN A 85 6.96 4.75 -17.60
C ASN A 85 6.47 5.83 -18.57
N ILE A 86 5.17 6.07 -18.56
CA ILE A 86 4.56 7.24 -19.21
C ILE A 86 4.19 8.30 -18.17
N ASN A 87 4.19 9.57 -18.58
CA ASN A 87 3.76 10.69 -17.76
C ASN A 87 2.25 10.87 -17.85
N VAL A 88 1.62 10.97 -16.70
CA VAL A 88 0.17 11.06 -16.60
C VAL A 88 -0.27 12.15 -15.62
N ASP A 89 -1.51 12.59 -15.76
CA ASP A 89 -2.19 13.36 -14.73
C ASP A 89 -3.06 12.43 -13.88
N ILE A 90 -3.02 12.62 -12.56
CA ILE A 90 -3.73 11.77 -11.61
C ILE A 90 -4.61 12.66 -10.72
N GLU A 91 -5.86 12.26 -10.61
CA GLU A 91 -6.84 12.85 -9.70
C GLU A 91 -7.31 11.80 -8.69
N LEU A 92 -7.33 12.19 -7.41
CA LEU A 92 -7.79 11.34 -6.32
C LEU A 92 -9.01 11.97 -5.65
N ARG A 93 -10.05 11.18 -5.47
CA ARG A 93 -11.25 11.47 -4.69
C ARG A 93 -11.37 10.43 -3.60
N ASP A 94 -10.95 10.76 -2.39
CA ASP A 94 -10.73 9.79 -1.30
C ASP A 94 -11.16 10.31 0.08
N SER A 95 -12.30 10.97 0.18
CA SER A 95 -12.83 11.37 1.49
C SER A 95 -13.40 10.17 2.26
N PRO A 96 -12.96 9.88 3.49
CA PRO A 96 -13.45 8.72 4.26
C PRO A 96 -14.90 8.87 4.76
N SER A 97 -15.49 10.06 4.65
CA SER A 97 -16.77 10.40 5.27
C SER A 97 -17.96 10.45 4.32
N ARG A 98 -17.76 10.30 3.02
CA ARG A 98 -18.82 10.44 2.02
C ARG A 98 -18.64 9.52 0.80
N SER A 99 -19.68 9.41 -0.01
CA SER A 99 -19.58 8.79 -1.32
C SER A 99 -18.94 9.75 -2.34
N HIS A 100 -18.33 9.17 -3.36
CA HIS A 100 -17.61 9.86 -4.42
C HIS A 100 -18.30 9.72 -5.76
N HIS A 101 -18.12 10.72 -6.63
CA HIS A 101 -18.54 10.70 -8.03
C HIS A 101 -17.52 11.49 -8.88
N LEU A 102 -17.48 11.21 -10.18
CA LEU A 102 -16.45 11.77 -11.06
C LEU A 102 -16.56 13.30 -11.20
N SER A 103 -17.75 13.85 -11.09
CA SER A 103 -17.99 15.31 -11.21
C SER A 103 -17.56 16.11 -9.98
N GLU A 104 -17.25 15.44 -8.85
CA GLU A 104 -16.77 16.16 -7.68
C GLU A 104 -15.33 16.66 -7.87
N LYS A 105 -15.02 17.79 -7.22
CA LYS A 105 -13.65 18.32 -7.21
C LYS A 105 -12.68 17.30 -6.56
N PRO A 106 -11.63 16.85 -7.24
CA PRO A 106 -10.66 15.94 -6.66
C PRO A 106 -9.95 16.60 -5.48
N ARG A 107 -9.72 15.80 -4.44
CA ARG A 107 -8.97 16.22 -3.27
C ARG A 107 -7.49 16.43 -3.58
N ILE A 108 -6.94 15.61 -4.47
CA ILE A 108 -5.55 15.67 -4.89
C ILE A 108 -5.50 15.66 -6.41
N ARG A 109 -4.71 16.58 -6.97
CA ARG A 109 -4.25 16.58 -8.36
C ARG A 109 -2.74 16.53 -8.37
N THR A 110 -2.17 15.59 -9.11
CA THR A 110 -0.73 15.39 -9.18
C THR A 110 -0.31 14.82 -10.52
N LYS A 111 0.96 14.95 -10.86
CA LYS A 111 1.55 14.20 -11.96
C LYS A 111 1.95 12.81 -11.47
N GLY A 112 2.01 11.87 -12.39
CA GLY A 112 2.47 10.53 -12.11
C GLY A 112 3.30 9.93 -13.23
N LEU A 113 4.07 8.94 -12.86
CA LEU A 113 4.71 7.99 -13.76
C LEU A 113 4.01 6.65 -13.60
N ILE A 114 3.51 6.09 -14.68
CA ILE A 114 2.86 4.78 -14.64
C ILE A 114 3.48 3.79 -15.62
N SER A 115 3.45 2.52 -15.24
CA SER A 115 3.81 1.39 -16.09
C SER A 115 3.03 0.15 -15.71
N TYR A 116 2.91 -0.81 -16.61
CA TYR A 116 2.31 -2.11 -16.26
C TYR A 116 3.22 -2.87 -15.31
N ARG A 117 2.61 -3.46 -14.27
CA ARG A 117 3.28 -4.29 -13.27
C ARG A 117 2.89 -5.76 -13.45
N GLY A 118 3.76 -6.62 -12.98
CA GLY A 118 3.57 -8.07 -13.02
C GLY A 118 4.53 -8.77 -13.97
N ASN A 119 4.51 -10.08 -13.99
CA ASN A 119 5.20 -10.90 -14.97
C ASN A 119 4.17 -11.40 -16.00
N SER A 120 3.62 -12.60 -15.85
CA SER A 120 2.52 -13.10 -16.68
C SER A 120 1.23 -12.28 -16.53
N SER A 121 0.93 -11.78 -15.34
CA SER A 121 -0.30 -11.00 -15.06
C SER A 121 -0.42 -9.68 -15.84
N ARG A 122 0.66 -9.17 -16.40
CA ARG A 122 0.60 -7.99 -17.28
C ARG A 122 -0.05 -8.23 -18.63
N TYR A 123 -0.23 -9.48 -18.99
CA TYR A 123 -0.90 -9.91 -20.24
C TYR A 123 -2.40 -10.18 -20.04
N PHE A 124 -2.90 -10.12 -18.81
CA PHE A 124 -4.32 -10.21 -18.53
C PHE A 124 -5.06 -8.96 -18.95
N ASP A 125 -6.36 -9.05 -19.20
CA ASP A 125 -7.16 -7.88 -19.60
C ASP A 125 -7.17 -6.82 -18.50
N LYS A 126 -7.35 -7.22 -17.24
CA LYS A 126 -7.27 -6.35 -16.08
C LYS A 126 -5.83 -6.28 -15.55
N LYS A 127 -5.06 -5.34 -16.08
CA LYS A 127 -3.62 -5.18 -15.79
C LYS A 127 -3.39 -4.42 -14.49
N SER A 128 -2.39 -4.85 -13.73
CA SER A 128 -1.91 -4.08 -12.59
C SER A 128 -0.96 -2.96 -13.03
N LEU A 129 -1.00 -1.83 -12.33
CA LEU A 129 -0.18 -0.66 -12.60
C LEU A 129 0.79 -0.41 -11.43
N LYS A 130 2.01 -0.01 -11.75
CA LYS A 130 2.88 0.71 -10.83
C LYS A 130 2.63 2.20 -11.06
N VAL A 131 2.44 2.94 -9.97
CA VAL A 131 2.18 4.37 -9.98
C VAL A 131 3.20 5.07 -9.11
N LYS A 132 3.86 6.09 -9.62
CA LYS A 132 4.75 6.96 -8.84
C LYS A 132 4.27 8.40 -8.96
N PHE A 133 3.92 9.02 -7.84
CA PHE A 133 3.56 10.43 -7.80
C PHE A 133 4.81 11.31 -7.94
N VAL A 134 4.72 12.30 -8.79
CA VAL A 134 5.82 13.21 -9.08
C VAL A 134 5.34 14.66 -9.18
N THR A 135 6.28 15.59 -9.08
CA THR A 135 6.07 17.00 -9.39
C THR A 135 6.11 17.24 -10.91
N ASN A 136 5.78 18.46 -11.36
CA ASN A 136 5.97 18.87 -12.76
C ASN A 136 7.41 18.73 -13.26
N LYS A 137 8.40 18.75 -12.35
CA LYS A 137 9.83 18.54 -12.64
C LYS A 137 10.26 17.08 -12.49
N LEU A 138 9.31 16.13 -12.48
CA LEU A 138 9.52 14.69 -12.28
C LEU A 138 10.24 14.31 -10.97
N LYS A 139 10.33 15.21 -10.00
CA LYS A 139 10.82 14.90 -8.67
C LYS A 139 9.74 14.16 -7.89
N GLU A 140 10.15 13.26 -7.04
CA GLU A 140 9.28 12.48 -6.17
C GLU A 140 8.35 13.38 -5.35
N LYS A 141 7.08 12.98 -5.24
CA LYS A 141 6.07 13.68 -4.47
C LYS A 141 5.23 12.68 -3.68
N LYS A 142 5.16 12.88 -2.38
CA LYS A 142 4.43 11.97 -1.50
C LYS A 142 3.02 12.47 -1.23
N HIS A 143 2.02 11.60 -1.42
CA HIS A 143 0.62 11.84 -1.09
C HIS A 143 0.03 10.66 -0.33
N ARG A 144 -1.00 10.94 0.48
CA ARG A 144 -1.86 9.88 1.00
C ARG A 144 -2.70 9.32 -0.13
N LEU A 145 -2.89 8.02 -0.15
CA LEU A 145 -3.80 7.34 -1.07
C LEU A 145 -4.79 6.50 -0.26
N ALA A 146 -6.08 6.76 -0.43
CA ALA A 146 -7.14 6.02 0.26
C ALA A 146 -6.96 5.96 1.79
N GLY A 147 -6.48 7.04 2.41
CA GLY A 147 -6.22 7.12 3.84
C GLY A 147 -4.90 6.49 4.32
N MET A 148 -4.21 5.75 3.47
CA MET A 148 -2.91 5.14 3.81
C MET A 148 -1.80 6.20 3.99
N PRO A 149 -0.69 5.89 4.66
CA PRO A 149 0.42 6.83 4.89
C PRO A 149 0.93 7.49 3.62
N LYS A 150 1.52 8.69 3.76
CA LYS A 150 2.04 9.44 2.61
C LYS A 150 3.23 8.72 2.01
N GLU A 151 3.11 8.33 0.74
CA GLU A 151 4.21 7.81 -0.06
C GLU A 151 4.10 8.21 -1.52
N SER A 152 5.18 8.01 -2.27
CA SER A 152 5.24 8.34 -3.70
C SER A 152 4.90 7.15 -4.58
N GLU A 153 5.27 5.94 -4.20
CA GLU A 153 5.09 4.73 -5.02
C GLU A 153 3.96 3.84 -4.51
N TRP A 154 3.11 3.43 -5.45
CA TRP A 154 1.91 2.65 -5.21
C TRP A 154 1.73 1.57 -6.27
N VAL A 155 1.00 0.54 -5.91
CA VAL A 155 0.54 -0.49 -6.83
C VAL A 155 -0.98 -0.41 -6.92
N LEU A 156 -1.51 -0.29 -8.13
CA LEU A 156 -2.92 -0.53 -8.41
C LEU A 156 -3.02 -1.96 -8.94
N HIS A 157 -3.40 -2.87 -8.05
CA HIS A 157 -3.51 -4.29 -8.39
C HIS A 157 -4.87 -4.59 -9.00
N GLY A 158 -4.88 -5.10 -10.24
CA GLY A 158 -6.08 -5.58 -10.92
C GLY A 158 -6.23 -7.09 -10.68
N PRO A 159 -7.13 -7.52 -9.79
CA PRO A 159 -7.28 -8.94 -9.43
C PRO A 159 -8.06 -9.72 -10.49
N PHE A 160 -7.47 -9.94 -11.66
CA PHE A 160 -8.14 -10.56 -12.82
C PHE A 160 -8.58 -12.00 -12.56
N LEU A 161 -7.72 -12.83 -11.96
CA LEU A 161 -8.00 -14.24 -11.69
C LEU A 161 -8.83 -14.46 -10.42
N ASP A 162 -8.98 -13.45 -9.60
CA ASP A 162 -9.75 -13.51 -8.36
C ASP A 162 -11.13 -12.88 -8.56
N ARG A 163 -12.11 -13.67 -8.94
CA ARG A 163 -13.49 -13.20 -9.13
C ARG A 163 -14.15 -12.70 -7.85
N THR A 164 -13.63 -13.08 -6.68
CA THR A 164 -14.13 -12.58 -5.39
C THR A 164 -13.61 -11.21 -5.04
N LEU A 165 -12.49 -10.80 -5.64
CA LEU A 165 -11.70 -9.61 -5.33
C LEU A 165 -11.15 -9.59 -3.90
N LEU A 166 -11.27 -10.68 -3.14
CA LEU A 166 -10.99 -10.73 -1.70
C LEU A 166 -9.62 -11.30 -1.36
N ARG A 167 -9.05 -12.18 -2.18
CA ARG A 167 -7.86 -12.97 -1.81
C ARG A 167 -6.69 -12.10 -1.38
N ASN A 168 -6.25 -11.18 -2.22
CA ASN A 168 -5.14 -10.30 -1.89
C ASN A 168 -5.47 -9.37 -0.72
N TYR A 169 -6.71 -8.86 -0.67
CA TYR A 169 -7.16 -8.00 0.42
C TYR A 169 -7.08 -8.72 1.76
N LEU A 170 -7.65 -9.91 1.86
CA LEU A 170 -7.62 -10.72 3.08
C LEU A 170 -6.20 -11.15 3.45
N SER A 171 -5.42 -11.62 2.48
CA SER A 171 -4.05 -12.08 2.72
C SER A 171 -3.17 -10.97 3.30
N TYR A 172 -3.21 -9.76 2.75
CA TYR A 172 -2.44 -8.63 3.28
C TYR A 172 -2.90 -8.19 4.66
N ASN A 173 -4.22 -8.17 4.91
CA ASN A 173 -4.73 -7.82 6.23
C ASN A 173 -4.37 -8.87 7.28
N ILE A 174 -4.56 -10.18 6.98
CA ILE A 174 -4.16 -11.27 7.88
C ILE A 174 -2.65 -11.26 8.12
N ALA A 175 -1.86 -11.16 7.06
CA ALA A 175 -0.40 -11.08 7.20
C ALA A 175 0.01 -9.94 8.12
N GLY A 176 -0.67 -8.84 8.07
CA GLY A 176 -0.36 -7.73 8.92
C GLY A 176 -0.74 -7.87 10.38
N GLU A 177 -1.65 -8.79 10.73
CA GLU A 177 -1.91 -9.12 12.13
C GLU A 177 -0.84 -10.02 12.74
N ILE A 178 -0.18 -10.85 11.91
CA ILE A 178 0.72 -11.92 12.36
C ILE A 178 2.19 -11.65 12.04
N MET A 179 2.49 -10.78 11.07
CA MET A 179 3.86 -10.48 10.63
C MET A 179 4.30 -9.10 11.14
N SER A 180 5.59 -8.89 11.24
CA SER A 180 6.18 -7.59 11.61
C SER A 180 5.89 -6.48 10.57
N TYR A 181 5.70 -6.86 9.31
CA TYR A 181 5.31 -5.98 8.22
C TYR A 181 4.47 -6.73 7.17
N ALA A 182 3.43 -6.10 6.70
CA ALA A 182 2.79 -6.41 5.43
C ALA A 182 2.23 -5.11 4.81
N PRO A 183 2.17 -5.00 3.48
CA PRO A 183 1.62 -3.82 2.82
C PRO A 183 0.19 -3.51 3.24
N ASN A 184 -0.13 -2.25 3.45
CA ASN A 184 -1.52 -1.83 3.56
C ASN A 184 -2.21 -1.94 2.21
N VAL A 185 -3.50 -2.23 2.24
CA VAL A 185 -4.32 -2.41 1.04
C VAL A 185 -5.69 -1.77 1.21
N ARG A 186 -6.20 -1.11 0.16
CA ARG A 186 -7.53 -0.50 0.11
C ARG A 186 -8.16 -0.76 -1.23
N TYR A 187 -9.46 -0.96 -1.25
CA TYR A 187 -10.22 -0.95 -2.49
C TYR A 187 -10.31 0.48 -3.06
N CYS A 188 -10.32 0.59 -4.36
CA CYS A 188 -10.55 1.83 -5.10
C CYS A 188 -11.21 1.53 -6.45
N GLU A 189 -11.88 2.55 -6.99
CA GLU A 189 -12.37 2.55 -8.36
C GLU A 189 -11.32 3.18 -9.27
N LEU A 190 -11.02 2.55 -10.38
CA LEU A 190 -10.04 3.07 -11.33
C LEU A 190 -10.71 3.54 -12.62
N PHE A 191 -10.37 4.75 -13.04
CA PHE A 191 -10.70 5.30 -14.35
C PHE A 191 -9.41 5.63 -15.10
N VAL A 192 -9.34 5.29 -16.36
CA VAL A 192 -8.24 5.66 -17.26
C VAL A 192 -8.81 6.33 -18.49
N ASN A 193 -8.40 7.57 -18.77
CA ASN A 193 -8.93 8.39 -19.86
C ASN A 193 -10.46 8.52 -19.86
N GLY A 194 -11.06 8.57 -18.67
CA GLY A 194 -12.51 8.62 -18.48
C GLY A 194 -13.22 7.27 -18.56
N GLU A 195 -12.56 6.21 -18.97
CA GLU A 195 -13.12 4.88 -19.03
C GLU A 195 -12.96 4.13 -17.70
N TYR A 196 -14.05 3.52 -17.25
CA TYR A 196 -14.06 2.74 -16.01
C TYR A 196 -13.35 1.40 -16.17
N GLN A 197 -12.34 1.17 -15.35
CA GLN A 197 -11.53 -0.06 -15.34
C GLN A 197 -11.98 -1.06 -14.27
N GLY A 198 -12.96 -0.70 -13.46
CA GLY A 198 -13.48 -1.52 -12.36
C GLY A 198 -12.79 -1.29 -11.02
N VAL A 199 -13.12 -2.14 -10.07
CA VAL A 199 -12.54 -2.13 -8.72
C VAL A 199 -11.11 -2.66 -8.76
N TYR A 200 -10.19 -1.91 -8.16
CA TYR A 200 -8.77 -2.25 -7.98
C TYR A 200 -8.41 -2.27 -6.50
N LEU A 201 -7.26 -2.81 -6.19
CA LEU A 201 -6.64 -2.69 -4.89
C LEU A 201 -5.47 -1.71 -4.98
N ALA A 202 -5.57 -0.59 -4.27
CA ALA A 202 -4.43 0.28 -4.00
C ALA A 202 -3.60 -0.39 -2.90
N VAL A 203 -2.36 -0.76 -3.23
CA VAL A 203 -1.46 -1.50 -2.35
C VAL A 203 -0.17 -0.70 -2.18
N GLU A 204 0.37 -0.70 -0.99
CA GLU A 204 1.68 -0.13 -0.72
C GLU A 204 2.76 -0.90 -1.50
N ASN A 205 3.70 -0.17 -2.10
CA ASN A 205 4.87 -0.79 -2.69
C ASN A 205 5.80 -1.30 -1.58
N ILE A 206 6.32 -2.52 -1.73
CA ILE A 206 7.28 -3.08 -0.76
C ILE A 206 8.63 -2.43 -1.05
N GLU A 207 9.06 -1.56 -0.17
CA GLU A 207 10.30 -0.81 -0.27
C GLU A 207 10.82 -0.42 1.10
N GLN A 208 12.10 -0.08 1.20
CA GLN A 208 12.68 0.44 2.42
C GLN A 208 12.09 1.82 2.74
N GLY A 209 11.66 2.03 3.95
CA GLY A 209 11.15 3.33 4.39
C GLY A 209 10.57 3.27 5.80
N GLU A 210 10.47 4.42 6.42
CA GLU A 210 9.92 4.57 7.76
C GLU A 210 8.45 4.10 7.84
N GLN A 211 7.68 4.38 6.78
CA GLN A 211 6.27 4.00 6.65
C GLN A 211 6.10 2.74 5.76
N ARG A 212 7.16 2.03 5.48
CA ARG A 212 7.23 0.80 4.69
C ARG A 212 8.00 -0.26 5.49
N VAL A 213 8.97 -0.93 4.88
CA VAL A 213 9.84 -1.87 5.59
C VAL A 213 10.91 -1.09 6.35
N PRO A 214 10.87 -1.04 7.69
CA PRO A 214 11.75 -0.21 8.49
C PRO A 214 13.11 -0.88 8.73
N ILE A 215 13.83 -1.16 7.65
CA ILE A 215 15.20 -1.68 7.70
C ILE A 215 16.21 -0.54 7.55
N GLU A 216 17.39 -0.73 8.13
CA GLU A 216 18.48 0.24 8.05
C GLU A 216 18.88 0.51 6.60
N LYS A 217 19.40 1.70 6.32
CA LYS A 217 19.99 1.99 5.01
C LYS A 217 21.29 1.22 4.84
N SER A 218 21.56 0.83 3.59
CA SER A 218 22.85 0.23 3.25
C SER A 218 24.00 1.17 3.62
N ASP A 219 24.95 0.69 4.38
CA ASP A 219 26.18 1.40 4.71
C ASP A 219 27.36 0.76 3.99
N LYS A 220 27.83 1.42 2.95
CA LYS A 220 28.97 0.96 2.14
C LYS A 220 30.28 0.95 2.93
N LYS A 221 30.45 1.81 3.94
CA LYS A 221 31.67 1.86 4.77
C LYS A 221 31.74 0.67 5.73
N LEU A 222 30.60 0.24 6.24
CA LEU A 222 30.51 -0.89 7.17
C LEU A 222 30.22 -2.22 6.45
N HIS A 223 30.18 -2.23 5.12
CA HIS A 223 29.81 -3.39 4.31
C HIS A 223 28.50 -4.06 4.76
N LYS A 224 27.57 -3.27 5.33
CA LYS A 224 26.24 -3.72 5.75
C LYS A 224 25.20 -3.37 4.68
N THR A 225 24.52 -4.39 4.19
CA THR A 225 23.43 -4.24 3.22
C THR A 225 22.21 -4.98 3.74
N PRO A 226 21.28 -4.29 4.42
CA PRO A 226 20.00 -4.89 4.76
C PRO A 226 19.22 -5.21 3.48
N TYR A 227 18.45 -6.28 3.51
CA TYR A 227 17.65 -6.70 2.35
C TYR A 227 16.27 -7.19 2.78
N ILE A 228 15.34 -7.13 1.83
CA ILE A 228 13.98 -7.65 1.97
C ILE A 228 13.96 -9.00 1.24
N VAL A 229 13.57 -10.05 1.95
CA VAL A 229 13.43 -11.41 1.42
C VAL A 229 11.99 -11.63 0.99
#